data_2d965f9b66422d1d4e2bd72c8602fa29
#
_entry.id   2d965f9b66422d1d4e2bd72c8602fa29
#
_cell.length_a   1.000
_cell.length_b   1.000
_cell.length_c   1.000
_cell.angle_alpha   90.00
_cell.angle_beta   90.00
_cell.angle_gamma   90.00
#
_symmetry.space_group_name_H-M   'P 1'
#
loop_
_entity.id
_entity.type
_entity.pdbx_description
1 polymer ?
#
loop_
_entity_poly.entity_id
_entity_poly.type
_entity_poly.pdbx_seq_one_letter_code
_entity_poly.pdbx_strand_id
1 'polypeptide(L)'
;MKLIQEPITGKEEQGQLTTPYQALVQFYCAFNSGNLEMMSENWAQSDQIAMDNPLGGIKRGWNEIKSVYESIFKGPADVYVEYYDYTLHETKEMFYAVGRERGYFRIGEQEIKLAIRTSRIFQKFGSSWKQVHHHGSIEDPKLLERYQSAVIGNK
;
A
#
# COMPACT_ATOMS: atom_id res chain seq x y z
N MET A 1 12.44 -18.22 8.36
CA MET A 1 11.48 -17.30 7.74
C MET A 1 10.12 -17.98 7.69
N LYS A 2 9.08 -17.31 8.16
CA LYS A 2 7.74 -17.88 8.22
C LYS A 2 6.84 -17.19 7.18
N LEU A 3 6.14 -18.00 6.39
CA LEU A 3 5.09 -17.51 5.50
C LEU A 3 3.81 -17.29 6.29
N ILE A 4 3.23 -16.10 6.20
CA ILE A 4 2.03 -15.73 6.94
C ILE A 4 0.87 -15.64 5.95
N GLN A 5 -0.16 -16.46 6.17
CA GLN A 5 -1.34 -16.52 5.31
C GLN A 5 -2.50 -15.66 5.84
N GLU A 6 -2.56 -15.46 7.15
CA GLU A 6 -3.61 -14.64 7.75
C GLU A 6 -3.51 -13.19 7.24
N PRO A 7 -4.61 -12.65 6.68
CA PRO A 7 -4.55 -11.33 6.05
C PRO A 7 -4.47 -10.19 7.06
N ILE A 8 -3.79 -9.12 6.65
CA ILE A 8 -3.87 -7.81 7.29
C ILE A 8 -4.91 -7.01 6.52
N THR A 9 -5.98 -6.61 7.20
CA THR A 9 -7.13 -5.96 6.58
C THR A 9 -7.22 -4.45 6.87
N GLY A 10 -6.44 -3.98 7.84
CA GLY A 10 -6.56 -2.62 8.37
C GLY A 10 -7.65 -2.48 9.44
N LYS A 11 -8.41 -3.54 9.73
CA LYS A 11 -9.44 -3.54 10.78
C LYS A 11 -8.92 -4.04 12.12
N GLU A 12 -7.66 -4.50 12.16
CA GLU A 12 -6.99 -4.93 13.36
C GLU A 12 -6.83 -3.76 14.35
N GLU A 13 -6.59 -4.09 15.61
CA GLU A 13 -6.36 -3.08 16.64
C GLU A 13 -5.14 -2.21 16.29
N GLN A 14 -5.34 -0.89 16.29
CA GLN A 14 -4.27 0.06 16.03
C GLN A 14 -3.38 0.20 17.25
N GLY A 15 -2.07 0.18 17.02
CA GLY A 15 -1.06 0.37 18.06
C GLY A 15 -0.01 1.39 17.64
N GLN A 16 0.98 1.57 18.48
CA GLN A 16 2.14 2.38 18.11
C GLN A 16 2.97 1.67 17.04
N LEU A 17 3.65 2.43 16.19
CA LEU A 17 4.43 1.90 15.07
C LEU A 17 5.78 1.32 15.53
N THR A 18 5.75 0.51 16.57
CA THR A 18 6.96 -0.07 17.18
C THR A 18 7.28 -1.47 16.67
N THR A 19 6.35 -2.11 15.97
CA THR A 19 6.56 -3.42 15.37
C THR A 19 6.27 -3.38 13.87
N PRO A 20 6.90 -4.26 13.07
CA PRO A 20 6.57 -4.39 11.65
C PRO A 20 5.08 -4.63 11.41
N TYR A 21 4.47 -5.50 12.19
CA TYR A 21 3.04 -5.82 12.06
C TYR A 21 2.16 -4.57 12.23
N GLN A 22 2.41 -3.75 13.26
CA GLN A 22 1.62 -2.54 13.50
C GLN A 22 1.80 -1.49 12.39
N ALA A 23 2.99 -1.38 11.83
CA ALA A 23 3.23 -0.48 10.70
C ALA A 23 2.44 -0.91 9.46
N LEU A 24 2.36 -2.20 9.18
CA LEU A 24 1.55 -2.73 8.08
C LEU A 24 0.05 -2.55 8.35
N VAL A 25 -0.42 -2.85 9.57
CA VAL A 25 -1.82 -2.65 9.97
C VAL A 25 -2.22 -1.18 9.76
N GLN A 26 -1.38 -0.24 10.17
CA GLN A 26 -1.67 1.19 9.97
C GLN A 26 -1.78 1.54 8.49
N PHE A 27 -0.88 1.01 7.65
CA PHE A 27 -0.94 1.28 6.22
C PHE A 27 -2.29 0.86 5.62
N TYR A 28 -2.72 -0.37 5.89
CA TYR A 28 -3.96 -0.89 5.32
C TYR A 28 -5.20 -0.22 5.93
N CYS A 29 -5.14 0.16 7.20
CA CYS A 29 -6.18 0.98 7.82
C CYS A 29 -6.30 2.34 7.12
N ALA A 30 -5.20 3.03 6.92
CA ALA A 30 -5.17 4.34 6.25
C ALA A 30 -5.68 4.24 4.81
N PHE A 31 -5.24 3.21 4.08
CA PHE A 31 -5.62 3.01 2.69
C PHE A 31 -7.12 2.69 2.57
N ASN A 32 -7.60 1.72 3.33
CA ASN A 32 -8.98 1.25 3.21
C ASN A 32 -10.01 2.24 3.78
N SER A 33 -9.60 3.12 4.70
CA SER A 33 -10.46 4.18 5.24
C SER A 33 -10.34 5.51 4.50
N GLY A 34 -9.40 5.62 3.54
CA GLY A 34 -9.15 6.86 2.83
C GLY A 34 -8.60 7.97 3.73
N ASN A 35 -7.83 7.61 4.75
CA ASN A 35 -7.32 8.55 5.74
C ASN A 35 -5.93 9.04 5.36
N LEU A 36 -5.85 10.19 4.73
CA LEU A 36 -4.60 10.76 4.24
C LEU A 36 -3.65 11.17 5.37
N GLU A 37 -4.19 11.66 6.48
CA GLU A 37 -3.38 12.01 7.65
C GLU A 37 -2.67 10.80 8.23
N MET A 38 -3.39 9.71 8.44
CA MET A 38 -2.82 8.44 8.89
C MET A 38 -1.81 7.88 7.87
N MET A 39 -2.08 8.04 6.57
CA MET A 39 -1.14 7.63 5.53
C MET A 39 0.16 8.45 5.62
N SER A 40 0.06 9.75 5.89
CA SER A 40 1.24 10.60 6.06
C SER A 40 2.08 10.23 7.29
N GLU A 41 1.44 9.70 8.31
CA GLU A 41 2.14 9.19 9.50
C GLU A 41 2.87 7.87 9.22
N ASN A 42 2.33 7.06 8.32
CA ASN A 42 2.92 5.76 7.94
C ASN A 42 4.18 5.94 7.09
N TRP A 43 4.19 6.91 6.19
CA TRP A 43 5.34 7.20 5.34
C TRP A 43 6.32 8.15 6.02
N ALA A 44 7.61 7.94 5.77
CA ALA A 44 8.63 8.90 6.17
C ALA A 44 8.43 10.20 5.40
N GLN A 45 8.60 11.33 6.08
CA GLN A 45 8.47 12.65 5.48
C GLN A 45 9.85 13.10 4.98
N SER A 46 10.24 12.59 3.82
CA SER A 46 11.59 12.74 3.28
C SER A 46 11.54 12.78 1.75
N ASP A 47 12.53 13.37 1.13
CA ASP A 47 12.74 13.31 -0.31
C ASP A 47 13.42 12.00 -0.76
N GLN A 48 13.81 11.15 0.19
CA GLN A 48 14.48 9.86 -0.07
C GLN A 48 13.51 8.70 -0.26
N ILE A 49 12.21 8.95 -0.13
CA ILE A 49 11.19 7.91 -0.31
C ILE A 49 10.76 7.79 -1.77
N ALA A 50 10.35 6.60 -2.18
CA ALA A 50 9.91 6.35 -3.55
C ALA A 50 8.83 5.28 -3.61
N MET A 51 7.93 5.39 -4.58
CA MET A 51 6.86 4.43 -4.83
C MET A 51 6.70 4.19 -6.32
N ASP A 52 6.64 2.92 -6.71
CA ASP A 52 6.30 2.49 -8.06
C ASP A 52 5.19 1.44 -8.00
N ASN A 53 3.97 1.91 -8.02
CA ASN A 53 2.78 1.09 -7.93
C ASN A 53 2.28 0.65 -9.33
N PRO A 54 1.27 -0.25 -9.41
CA PRO A 54 0.81 -0.74 -10.71
C PRO A 54 0.17 0.31 -11.63
N LEU A 55 -0.11 1.51 -11.13
CA LEU A 55 -0.67 2.58 -11.96
C LEU A 55 0.33 3.16 -12.96
N GLY A 56 1.61 2.89 -12.74
CA GLY A 56 2.70 3.31 -13.63
C GLY A 56 3.49 4.48 -13.10
N GLY A 57 4.69 4.66 -13.68
CA GLY A 57 5.61 5.70 -13.29
C GLY A 57 6.30 5.44 -11.96
N ILE A 58 7.17 6.36 -11.59
CA ILE A 58 7.86 6.35 -10.31
C ILE A 58 7.57 7.67 -9.62
N LYS A 59 7.11 7.62 -8.37
CA LYS A 59 6.84 8.78 -7.53
C LYS A 59 7.94 8.91 -6.49
N ARG A 60 8.53 10.09 -6.39
CA ARG A 60 9.64 10.36 -5.47
C ARG A 60 9.29 11.49 -4.53
N GLY A 61 9.53 11.27 -3.24
CA GLY A 61 9.19 12.23 -2.19
C GLY A 61 7.72 12.19 -1.81
N TRP A 62 7.42 12.72 -0.62
CA TRP A 62 6.05 12.64 -0.08
C TRP A 62 5.02 13.38 -0.93
N ASN A 63 5.38 14.55 -1.49
CA ASN A 63 4.40 15.31 -2.26
C ASN A 63 3.87 14.55 -3.47
N GLU A 64 4.74 13.85 -4.21
CA GLU A 64 4.30 13.03 -5.35
C GLU A 64 3.51 11.81 -4.90
N ILE A 65 3.97 11.12 -3.86
CA ILE A 65 3.30 9.94 -3.31
C ILE A 65 1.92 10.32 -2.76
N LYS A 66 1.86 11.42 -2.00
CA LYS A 66 0.62 11.96 -1.47
C LYS A 66 -0.42 12.19 -2.56
N SER A 67 0.00 12.76 -3.68
CA SER A 67 -0.92 13.07 -4.79
C SER A 67 -1.61 11.81 -5.35
N VAL A 68 -0.92 10.66 -5.34
CA VAL A 68 -1.52 9.39 -5.77
C VAL A 68 -2.61 8.96 -4.80
N TYR A 69 -2.33 9.00 -3.49
CA TYR A 69 -3.34 8.62 -2.49
C TYR A 69 -4.52 9.60 -2.48
N GLU A 70 -4.26 10.90 -2.62
CA GLU A 70 -5.35 11.87 -2.74
C GLU A 70 -6.28 11.56 -3.91
N SER A 71 -5.73 11.24 -5.06
CA SER A 71 -6.52 10.89 -6.25
C SER A 71 -7.39 9.65 -6.00
N ILE A 72 -6.85 8.66 -5.34
CA ILE A 72 -7.60 7.43 -5.01
C ILE A 72 -8.70 7.74 -3.97
N PHE A 73 -8.35 8.46 -2.91
CA PHE A 73 -9.27 8.70 -1.78
C PHE A 73 -10.40 9.65 -2.13
N LYS A 74 -10.13 10.65 -3.00
CA LYS A 74 -11.13 11.61 -3.47
C LYS A 74 -11.87 11.17 -4.71
N GLY A 75 -11.41 10.10 -5.36
CA GLY A 75 -12.04 9.57 -6.56
C GLY A 75 -13.38 8.90 -6.28
N PRO A 76 -14.15 8.59 -7.34
CA PRO A 76 -15.47 8.01 -7.20
C PRO A 76 -15.47 6.52 -6.89
N ALA A 77 -14.31 5.88 -6.90
CA ALA A 77 -14.21 4.44 -6.70
C ALA A 77 -14.16 4.08 -5.22
N ASP A 78 -14.78 2.95 -4.90
CA ASP A 78 -14.61 2.27 -3.63
C ASP A 78 -13.50 1.24 -3.77
N VAL A 79 -12.45 1.35 -2.97
CA VAL A 79 -11.25 0.51 -3.06
C VAL A 79 -10.99 -0.15 -1.73
N TYR A 80 -10.76 -1.46 -1.78
CA TYR A 80 -10.36 -2.23 -0.62
C TYR A 80 -9.24 -3.19 -1.01
N VAL A 81 -8.20 -3.25 -0.18
CA VAL A 81 -7.14 -4.27 -0.32
C VAL A 81 -6.76 -4.83 1.04
N GLU A 82 -6.40 -6.10 1.05
CA GLU A 82 -5.82 -6.76 2.22
C GLU A 82 -4.52 -7.45 1.82
N TYR A 83 -3.59 -7.54 2.78
CA TYR A 83 -2.25 -8.09 2.56
C TYR A 83 -2.19 -9.51 3.11
N TYR A 84 -1.76 -10.46 2.31
CA TYR A 84 -1.71 -11.86 2.68
C TYR A 84 -0.54 -12.55 1.99
N ASP A 85 -0.30 -13.81 2.32
CA ASP A 85 0.76 -14.61 1.70
C ASP A 85 2.09 -13.84 1.73
N TYR A 86 2.47 -13.38 2.92
CA TYR A 86 3.62 -12.50 3.05
C TYR A 86 4.68 -13.04 3.99
N THR A 87 5.90 -12.55 3.79
CA THR A 87 7.05 -12.79 4.67
C THR A 87 7.60 -11.47 5.18
N LEU A 88 8.12 -11.50 6.40
CA LEU A 88 8.79 -10.34 7.01
C LEU A 88 10.28 -10.62 7.14
N HIS A 89 11.08 -9.63 6.80
CA HIS A 89 12.54 -9.67 6.84
C HIS A 89 13.02 -8.46 7.62
N GLU A 90 13.54 -8.69 8.82
CA GLU A 90 13.79 -7.62 9.78
C GLU A 90 15.26 -7.55 10.20
N THR A 91 15.78 -6.32 10.22
CA THR A 91 17.02 -5.95 10.89
C THR A 91 16.70 -4.91 11.97
N LYS A 92 17.73 -4.41 12.67
CA LYS A 92 17.50 -3.38 13.70
C LYS A 92 16.95 -2.07 13.12
N GLU A 93 17.31 -1.72 11.89
CA GLU A 93 17.05 -0.41 11.32
C GLU A 93 16.07 -0.44 10.15
N MET A 94 15.78 -1.61 9.62
CA MET A 94 14.96 -1.78 8.44
C MET A 94 14.18 -3.08 8.50
N PHE A 95 12.95 -3.07 7.99
CA PHE A 95 12.32 -4.32 7.58
C PHE A 95 11.73 -4.17 6.19
N TYR A 96 11.57 -5.28 5.52
CA TYR A 96 10.75 -5.33 4.32
C TYR A 96 9.78 -6.50 4.39
N ALA A 97 8.63 -6.28 3.76
CA ALA A 97 7.58 -7.29 3.62
C ALA A 97 7.41 -7.61 2.15
N VAL A 98 7.29 -8.89 1.83
CA VAL A 98 7.06 -9.36 0.47
C VAL A 98 5.82 -10.25 0.47
N GLY A 99 4.81 -9.87 -0.29
CA GLY A 99 3.56 -10.60 -0.29
C GLY A 99 2.61 -10.20 -1.40
N ARG A 100 1.35 -10.47 -1.17
CA ARG A 100 0.28 -10.24 -2.14
C ARG A 100 -0.81 -9.38 -1.54
N GLU A 101 -1.41 -8.57 -2.39
CA GLU A 101 -2.63 -7.85 -2.07
C GLU A 101 -3.77 -8.40 -2.90
N ARG A 102 -4.93 -8.53 -2.28
CA ARG A 102 -6.19 -8.87 -2.95
C ARG A 102 -7.27 -7.96 -2.43
N GLY A 103 -8.29 -7.76 -3.22
CA GLY A 103 -9.40 -6.90 -2.88
C GLY A 103 -10.16 -6.49 -4.12
N TYR A 104 -10.69 -5.28 -4.13
CA TYR A 104 -11.48 -4.80 -5.26
C TYR A 104 -11.29 -3.31 -5.48
N PHE A 105 -11.55 -2.92 -6.72
CA PHE A 105 -11.75 -1.55 -7.17
C PHE A 105 -13.15 -1.49 -7.77
N ARG A 106 -14.05 -0.73 -7.15
CA ARG A 106 -15.45 -0.69 -7.54
C ARG A 106 -15.84 0.72 -7.92
N ILE A 107 -16.38 0.89 -9.14
CA ILE A 107 -16.90 2.16 -9.64
C ILE A 107 -18.23 1.90 -10.34
N GLY A 108 -19.32 2.51 -9.85
CA GLY A 108 -20.66 2.22 -10.34
C GLY A 108 -21.00 0.74 -10.16
N GLU A 109 -21.41 0.08 -11.25
CA GLU A 109 -21.70 -1.36 -11.26
C GLU A 109 -20.48 -2.21 -11.63
N GLN A 110 -19.36 -1.57 -11.99
CA GLN A 110 -18.13 -2.27 -12.37
C GLN A 110 -17.31 -2.60 -11.12
N GLU A 111 -16.96 -3.86 -10.97
CA GLU A 111 -16.02 -4.32 -9.95
C GLU A 111 -14.84 -5.02 -10.62
N ILE A 112 -13.64 -4.61 -10.23
CA ILE A 112 -12.39 -5.24 -10.66
C ILE A 112 -11.77 -5.89 -9.42
N LYS A 113 -11.61 -7.20 -9.46
CA LYS A 113 -10.92 -7.93 -8.39
C LYS A 113 -9.42 -7.74 -8.56
N LEU A 114 -8.77 -7.25 -7.52
CA LEU A 114 -7.34 -6.95 -7.55
C LEU A 114 -6.52 -8.15 -7.10
N ALA A 115 -5.39 -8.35 -7.77
CA ALA A 115 -4.38 -9.35 -7.45
C ALA A 115 -3.01 -8.75 -7.75
N ILE A 116 -2.29 -8.32 -6.71
CA ILE A 116 -1.09 -7.51 -6.82
C ILE A 116 0.04 -8.19 -6.03
N ARG A 117 1.24 -8.25 -6.60
CA ARG A 117 2.45 -8.57 -5.84
C ARG A 117 2.97 -7.28 -5.24
N THR A 118 3.24 -7.29 -3.94
CA THR A 118 3.56 -6.06 -3.20
C THR A 118 4.75 -6.27 -2.29
N SER A 119 5.75 -5.40 -2.42
CA SER A 119 6.86 -5.29 -1.49
C SER A 119 6.84 -3.91 -0.85
N ARG A 120 7.12 -3.86 0.46
CA ARG A 120 7.18 -2.62 1.24
C ARG A 120 8.43 -2.61 2.08
N ILE A 121 9.12 -1.49 2.09
CA ILE A 121 10.32 -1.29 2.91
C ILE A 121 10.04 -0.19 3.92
N PHE A 122 10.35 -0.48 5.19
CA PHE A 122 10.23 0.45 6.29
C PHE A 122 11.60 0.63 6.96
N GLN A 123 11.89 1.84 7.40
CA GLN A 123 13.06 2.15 8.21
C GLN A 123 12.64 2.64 9.59
N LYS A 124 13.52 2.45 10.55
CA LYS A 124 13.28 2.89 11.91
C LYS A 124 13.78 4.31 12.12
N PHE A 125 12.90 5.16 12.59
CA PHE A 125 13.17 6.54 12.95
C PHE A 125 12.87 6.69 14.45
N GLY A 126 13.92 6.73 15.29
CA GLY A 126 13.73 6.63 16.71
C GLY A 126 13.18 5.25 17.08
N SER A 127 12.01 5.19 17.69
CA SER A 127 11.32 3.95 18.04
C SER A 127 10.23 3.55 17.05
N SER A 128 10.00 4.35 15.99
CA SER A 128 8.88 4.16 15.06
C SER A 128 9.35 3.67 13.69
N TRP A 129 8.62 2.73 13.12
CA TRP A 129 8.78 2.30 11.74
C TRP A 129 8.04 3.25 10.81
N LYS A 130 8.73 3.70 9.73
CA LYS A 130 8.14 4.54 8.68
C LYS A 130 8.43 3.94 7.32
N GLN A 131 7.43 3.95 6.45
CA GLN A 131 7.58 3.41 5.11
C GLN A 131 8.47 4.32 4.26
N VAL A 132 9.41 3.73 3.54
CA VAL A 132 10.33 4.45 2.65
C VAL A 132 10.22 4.02 1.20
N HIS A 133 9.64 2.85 0.94
CA HIS A 133 9.48 2.36 -0.42
C HIS A 133 8.33 1.38 -0.53
N HIS A 134 7.64 1.45 -1.66
CA HIS A 134 6.64 0.48 -2.08
C HIS A 134 6.81 0.17 -3.56
N HIS A 135 6.81 -1.12 -3.89
CA HIS A 135 6.70 -1.60 -5.26
C HIS A 135 5.51 -2.54 -5.36
N GLY A 136 4.65 -2.28 -6.35
CA GLY A 136 3.51 -3.16 -6.64
C GLY A 136 3.46 -3.50 -8.12
N SER A 137 3.13 -4.75 -8.43
CA SER A 137 3.00 -5.21 -9.81
C SER A 137 1.82 -6.18 -9.94
N ILE A 138 1.18 -6.15 -11.10
CA ILE A 138 0.10 -7.06 -11.45
C ILE A 138 0.62 -8.05 -12.49
N GLU A 139 0.58 -9.34 -12.16
CA GLU A 139 1.10 -10.40 -13.02
C GLU A 139 0.26 -10.61 -14.28
N ASP A 140 -1.08 -10.48 -14.16
CA ASP A 140 -2.00 -10.67 -15.26
C ASP A 140 -2.05 -9.41 -16.13
N PRO A 141 -1.59 -9.44 -17.40
CA PRO A 141 -1.59 -8.25 -18.26
C PRO A 141 -3.00 -7.68 -18.55
N LYS A 142 -4.00 -8.54 -18.62
CA LYS A 142 -5.38 -8.10 -18.85
C LYS A 142 -5.95 -7.39 -17.63
N LEU A 143 -5.65 -7.89 -16.45
CA LEU A 143 -6.04 -7.24 -15.20
C LEU A 143 -5.34 -5.88 -15.07
N LEU A 144 -4.04 -5.81 -15.39
CA LEU A 144 -3.28 -4.56 -15.36
C LEU A 144 -3.90 -3.52 -16.28
N GLU A 145 -4.22 -3.89 -17.52
CA GLU A 145 -4.87 -2.99 -18.49
C GLU A 145 -6.21 -2.49 -17.98
N ARG A 146 -7.04 -3.39 -17.45
CA ARG A 146 -8.36 -3.03 -16.92
C ARG A 146 -8.24 -2.07 -15.74
N TYR A 147 -7.32 -2.34 -14.82
CA TYR A 147 -7.12 -1.52 -13.65
C TYR A 147 -6.59 -0.13 -14.01
N GLN A 148 -5.58 -0.05 -14.86
CA GLN A 148 -5.03 1.22 -15.31
C GLN A 148 -6.09 2.05 -16.03
N SER A 149 -6.87 1.44 -16.91
CA SER A 149 -7.94 2.14 -17.63
C SER A 149 -9.03 2.65 -16.67
N ALA A 150 -9.39 1.89 -15.66
CA ALA A 150 -10.42 2.28 -14.70
C ALA A 150 -9.96 3.43 -13.79
N VAL A 151 -8.70 3.43 -13.36
CA VAL A 151 -8.16 4.46 -12.45
C VAL A 151 -7.81 5.74 -13.20
N ILE A 152 -7.09 5.63 -14.33
CA ILE A 152 -6.64 6.79 -15.10
C ILE A 152 -7.79 7.36 -15.91
N GLY A 153 -8.78 6.54 -16.21
CA GLY A 153 -9.89 6.87 -17.07
C GLY A 153 -9.54 6.74 -18.53
N ASN A 154 -10.56 6.52 -19.35
CA ASN A 154 -10.45 6.59 -20.81
C ASN A 154 -10.48 8.07 -21.20
N LYS A 155 -9.32 8.60 -21.43
CA LYS A 155 -9.22 9.92 -22.05
C LYS A 155 -9.39 9.81 -23.55
#